data_326fd20ca8950b231bfd9a34e97cab00
#
_entry.id   326fd20ca8950b231bfd9a34e97cab00
#
_cell.length_a   1.000
_cell.length_b   1.000
_cell.length_c   1.000
_cell.angle_alpha   90.00
_cell.angle_beta   90.00
_cell.angle_gamma   90.00
#
_symmetry.space_group_name_H-M   'P 1'
#
loop_
_entity.id
_entity.type
_entity.pdbx_description
1 polymer ?
#
loop_
_entity_poly.entity_id
_entity_poly.type
_entity_poly.pdbx_seq_one_letter_code
_entity_poly.pdbx_strand_id
1 'polypeptide(L)'
;MQLFYKAFELMKKRVFSNDYTSYQMVQYGKQYLSLDEDQAQEIVNEFIQRHWIDDKDYAFDKAQAWHSYGQPKMQIYSKLKKAGIDEDMIDAALINLDEETERSNAIKLARRLTHSIKEQSSRMQRQTLVNKLVTKGYSFEIAKQVSESIELEENDDEALQRTIAKAKRLYATFDQPKRNQK
;
A
#
# COMPACT_ATOMS: atom_id res chain seq x y z
N MET A 1 32.86 14.04 22.85
CA MET A 1 33.62 12.96 22.20
C MET A 1 33.14 11.55 22.61
N GLN A 2 33.08 11.23 23.92
CA GLN A 2 32.73 9.88 24.38
C GLN A 2 31.26 9.47 24.04
N LEU A 3 30.30 10.41 24.10
CA LEU A 3 28.89 10.16 23.76
C LEU A 3 28.71 9.87 22.26
N PHE A 4 29.35 10.67 21.41
CA PHE A 4 29.32 10.51 19.96
C PHE A 4 29.89 9.14 19.53
N TYR A 5 31.02 8.74 20.05
CA TYR A 5 31.61 7.42 19.77
C TYR A 5 30.67 6.27 20.18
N LYS A 6 30.04 6.38 21.37
CA LYS A 6 29.07 5.38 21.83
C LYS A 6 27.84 5.32 20.91
N ALA A 7 27.34 6.48 20.46
CA ALA A 7 26.23 6.54 19.51
C ALA A 7 26.61 5.91 18.16
N PHE A 8 27.80 6.21 17.65
CA PHE A 8 28.33 5.60 16.43
C PHE A 8 28.32 4.06 16.50
N GLU A 9 28.86 3.46 17.57
CA GLU A 9 28.90 2.01 17.72
C GLU A 9 27.50 1.38 17.86
N LEU A 10 26.55 2.05 18.52
CA LEU A 10 25.18 1.59 18.63
C LEU A 10 24.43 1.65 17.28
N MET A 11 24.59 2.74 16.53
CA MET A 11 24.01 2.88 15.20
C MET A 11 24.61 1.88 14.23
N LYS A 12 25.93 1.69 14.25
CA LYS A 12 26.63 0.68 13.47
C LYS A 12 26.11 -0.73 13.72
N LYS A 13 25.99 -1.14 14.98
CA LYS A 13 25.44 -2.45 15.35
C LYS A 13 24.02 -2.63 14.80
N ARG A 14 23.23 -1.56 14.76
CA ARG A 14 21.87 -1.60 14.27
C ARG A 14 21.80 -1.76 12.75
N VAL A 15 22.64 -1.04 12.00
CA VAL A 15 22.77 -1.17 10.53
C VAL A 15 23.11 -2.60 10.14
N PHE A 16 24.02 -3.25 10.85
CA PHE A 16 24.39 -4.65 10.56
C PHE A 16 23.34 -5.69 10.99
N SER A 17 22.34 -5.30 11.76
CA SER A 17 21.27 -6.24 12.18
C SER A 17 20.04 -6.19 11.30
N ASN A 18 19.80 -5.09 10.58
CA ASN A 18 18.63 -4.90 9.70
C ASN A 18 18.95 -3.86 8.63
N ASP A 19 18.18 -3.90 7.54
CA ASP A 19 18.25 -2.89 6.50
C ASP A 19 17.61 -1.58 6.97
N TYR A 20 18.35 -0.50 6.90
CA TYR A 20 17.91 0.87 7.23
C TYR A 20 18.25 1.82 6.10
N THR A 21 17.36 2.81 5.87
CA THR A 21 17.68 3.95 5.02
C THR A 21 18.47 4.99 5.81
N SER A 22 19.15 5.88 5.07
CA SER A 22 19.86 7.02 5.66
C SER A 22 18.93 7.85 6.57
N TYR A 23 17.72 8.18 6.08
CA TYR A 23 16.71 8.90 6.84
C TYR A 23 16.32 8.18 8.13
N GLN A 24 16.00 6.89 8.06
CA GLN A 24 15.62 6.11 9.23
C GLN A 24 16.71 6.05 10.29
N MET A 25 17.98 6.01 9.86
CA MET A 25 19.11 5.97 10.78
C MET A 25 19.37 7.33 11.44
N VAL A 26 19.19 8.44 10.71
CA VAL A 26 19.20 9.79 11.30
C VAL A 26 18.10 9.91 12.37
N GLN A 27 16.86 9.51 12.03
CA GLN A 27 15.76 9.55 12.99
C GLN A 27 16.01 8.68 14.23
N TYR A 28 16.64 7.53 14.05
CA TYR A 28 17.04 6.69 15.18
C TYR A 28 18.05 7.37 16.10
N GLY A 29 19.09 8.01 15.53
CA GLY A 29 20.08 8.78 16.31
C GLY A 29 19.44 9.89 17.15
N LYS A 30 18.52 10.63 16.54
CA LYS A 30 17.79 11.72 17.21
C LYS A 30 16.87 11.21 18.30
N GLN A 31 16.07 10.20 18.03
CA GLN A 31 15.01 9.74 18.91
C GLN A 31 15.55 8.92 20.09
N TYR A 32 16.57 8.10 19.89
CA TYR A 32 17.01 7.12 20.89
C TYR A 32 18.40 7.37 21.49
N LEU A 33 19.21 8.19 20.82
CA LEU A 33 20.59 8.43 21.26
C LEU A 33 20.85 9.89 21.65
N SER A 34 19.79 10.72 21.62
CA SER A 34 19.84 12.15 21.99
C SER A 34 20.87 12.94 21.15
N LEU A 35 21.09 12.53 19.89
CA LEU A 35 21.89 13.28 18.94
C LEU A 35 21.07 14.44 18.37
N ASP A 36 21.74 15.56 18.08
CA ASP A 36 21.15 16.57 17.22
C ASP A 36 21.20 16.12 15.74
N GLU A 37 20.59 16.90 14.84
CA GLU A 37 20.51 16.59 13.42
C GLU A 37 21.88 16.43 12.79
N ASP A 38 22.78 17.38 13.06
CA ASP A 38 24.12 17.42 12.45
C ASP A 38 24.97 16.23 12.90
N GLN A 39 24.93 15.90 14.18
CA GLN A 39 25.63 14.74 14.74
C GLN A 39 25.14 13.41 14.16
N ALA A 40 23.80 13.27 14.02
CA ALA A 40 23.23 12.06 13.46
C ALA A 40 23.58 11.93 11.97
N GLN A 41 23.52 13.05 11.24
CA GLN A 41 23.86 13.09 9.81
C GLN A 41 25.35 12.81 9.57
N GLU A 42 26.25 13.31 10.42
CA GLU A 42 27.69 13.05 10.34
C GLU A 42 27.97 11.53 10.42
N ILE A 43 27.34 10.84 11.38
CA ILE A 43 27.47 9.38 11.51
C ILE A 43 26.91 8.66 10.28
N VAL A 44 25.75 9.07 9.80
CA VAL A 44 25.11 8.43 8.65
C VAL A 44 25.90 8.65 7.38
N ASN A 45 26.49 9.83 7.18
CA ASN A 45 27.37 10.11 6.05
C ASN A 45 28.61 9.17 6.03
N GLU A 46 29.17 8.89 7.19
CA GLU A 46 30.26 7.91 7.33
C GLU A 46 29.78 6.49 6.91
N PHE A 47 28.57 6.10 7.28
CA PHE A 47 28.00 4.79 6.90
C PHE A 47 27.73 4.70 5.40
N ILE A 48 27.29 5.79 4.78
CA ILE A 48 27.12 5.88 3.32
C ILE A 48 28.47 5.77 2.61
N GLN A 49 29.48 6.52 3.06
CA GLN A 49 30.84 6.45 2.48
C GLN A 49 31.46 5.05 2.58
N ARG A 50 31.12 4.30 3.62
CA ARG A 50 31.57 2.91 3.82
C ARG A 50 30.68 1.89 3.12
N HIS A 51 29.67 2.30 2.39
CA HIS A 51 28.65 1.42 1.78
C HIS A 51 27.96 0.49 2.79
N TRP A 52 27.76 0.95 4.03
CA TRP A 52 26.96 0.25 5.03
C TRP A 52 25.49 0.61 4.95
N ILE A 53 25.18 1.77 4.36
CA ILE A 53 23.85 2.23 3.98
C ILE A 53 23.90 2.61 2.52
N ASP A 54 22.97 2.06 1.75
CA ASP A 54 22.72 2.44 0.36
C ASP A 54 21.22 2.53 0.12
N ASP A 55 20.71 3.76 0.02
CA ASP A 55 19.28 4.02 -0.15
C ASP A 55 18.75 3.55 -1.51
N LYS A 56 19.61 3.53 -2.54
CA LYS A 56 19.24 3.04 -3.87
C LYS A 56 19.08 1.53 -3.88
N ASP A 57 20.05 0.81 -3.31
CA ASP A 57 19.97 -0.65 -3.20
C ASP A 57 18.80 -1.06 -2.30
N TYR A 58 18.61 -0.34 -1.19
CA TYR A 58 17.42 -0.54 -0.32
C TYR A 58 16.12 -0.39 -1.10
N ALA A 59 15.95 0.69 -1.88
CA ALA A 59 14.75 0.94 -2.65
C ALA A 59 14.49 -0.17 -3.66
N PHE A 60 15.53 -0.60 -4.39
CA PHE A 60 15.43 -1.64 -5.40
C PHE A 60 15.06 -3.00 -4.79
N ASP A 61 15.78 -3.45 -3.76
CA ASP A 61 15.55 -4.74 -3.11
C ASP A 61 14.17 -4.82 -2.44
N LYS A 62 13.77 -3.75 -1.73
CA LYS A 62 12.44 -3.70 -1.09
C LYS A 62 11.33 -3.63 -2.13
N ALA A 63 11.50 -2.88 -3.22
CA ALA A 63 10.51 -2.82 -4.29
C ALA A 63 10.29 -4.21 -4.91
N GLN A 64 11.36 -4.92 -5.27
CA GLN A 64 11.31 -6.26 -5.82
C GLN A 64 10.65 -7.26 -4.85
N ALA A 65 11.09 -7.28 -3.58
CA ALA A 65 10.56 -8.16 -2.56
C ALA A 65 9.05 -7.91 -2.33
N TRP A 66 8.63 -6.66 -2.13
CA TRP A 66 7.22 -6.35 -1.89
C TRP A 66 6.34 -6.61 -3.11
N HIS A 67 6.86 -6.37 -4.32
CA HIS A 67 6.15 -6.67 -5.55
C HIS A 67 5.91 -8.17 -5.72
N SER A 68 6.91 -8.99 -5.47
CA SER A 68 6.78 -10.46 -5.51
C SER A 68 5.78 -11.00 -4.47
N TYR A 69 5.66 -10.32 -3.32
CA TYR A 69 4.62 -10.62 -2.31
C TYR A 69 3.24 -10.05 -2.66
N GLY A 70 3.07 -9.48 -3.83
CA GLY A 70 1.77 -9.03 -4.35
C GLY A 70 1.38 -7.61 -3.96
N GLN A 71 2.32 -6.78 -3.52
CA GLN A 71 2.03 -5.38 -3.24
C GLN A 71 2.03 -4.56 -4.54
N PRO A 72 0.99 -3.73 -4.76
CA PRO A 72 0.93 -2.85 -5.92
C PRO A 72 1.98 -1.74 -5.88
N LYS A 73 2.41 -1.26 -7.05
CA LYS A 73 3.42 -0.19 -7.19
C LYS A 73 3.12 1.04 -6.32
N MET A 74 1.87 1.49 -6.22
CA MET A 74 1.49 2.63 -5.39
C MET A 74 1.68 2.40 -3.89
N GLN A 75 1.48 1.17 -3.41
CA GLN A 75 1.78 0.85 -2.01
C GLN A 75 3.29 0.82 -1.75
N ILE A 76 4.05 0.27 -2.71
CA ILE A 76 5.52 0.24 -2.64
C ILE A 76 6.06 1.66 -2.61
N TYR A 77 5.60 2.53 -3.53
CA TYR A 77 5.93 3.95 -3.54
C TYR A 77 5.71 4.60 -2.17
N SER A 78 4.51 4.43 -1.62
CA SER A 78 4.17 5.03 -0.32
C SER A 78 5.05 4.54 0.83
N LYS A 79 5.47 3.28 0.80
CA LYS A 79 6.37 2.71 1.82
C LYS A 79 7.80 3.24 1.69
N LEU A 80 8.32 3.30 0.47
CA LEU A 80 9.65 3.84 0.22
C LEU A 80 9.72 5.34 0.57
N LYS A 81 8.69 6.11 0.21
CA LYS A 81 8.59 7.52 0.60
C LYS A 81 8.56 7.71 2.11
N LYS A 82 7.81 6.86 2.85
CA LYS A 82 7.81 6.86 4.32
C LYS A 82 9.16 6.45 4.91
N ALA A 83 9.93 5.65 4.22
CA ALA A 83 11.29 5.29 4.60
C ALA A 83 12.31 6.41 4.32
N GLY A 84 11.88 7.52 3.72
CA GLY A 84 12.71 8.68 3.41
C GLY A 84 13.53 8.55 2.14
N ILE A 85 13.14 7.65 1.23
CA ILE A 85 13.77 7.51 -0.08
C ILE A 85 13.32 8.65 -1.01
N ASP A 86 14.25 9.20 -1.76
CA ASP A 86 13.99 10.25 -2.74
C ASP A 86 13.15 9.73 -3.92
N GLU A 87 12.32 10.61 -4.48
CA GLU A 87 11.37 10.25 -5.56
C GLU A 87 12.06 9.65 -6.79
N ASP A 88 13.19 10.21 -7.20
CA ASP A 88 13.94 9.69 -8.35
C ASP A 88 14.44 8.25 -8.12
N MET A 89 14.85 7.91 -6.91
CA MET A 89 15.25 6.55 -6.53
C MET A 89 14.05 5.60 -6.49
N ILE A 90 12.91 6.08 -5.99
CA ILE A 90 11.66 5.30 -5.97
C ILE A 90 11.22 5.00 -7.40
N ASP A 91 11.17 6.00 -8.27
CA ASP A 91 10.75 5.85 -9.65
C ASP A 91 11.67 4.89 -10.41
N ALA A 92 12.99 5.01 -10.21
CA ALA A 92 13.98 4.08 -10.77
C ALA A 92 13.78 2.63 -10.29
N ALA A 93 13.41 2.43 -9.02
CA ALA A 93 13.11 1.10 -8.49
C ALA A 93 11.79 0.53 -9.05
N LEU A 94 10.76 1.36 -9.22
CA LEU A 94 9.44 0.93 -9.67
C LEU A 94 9.37 0.64 -11.17
N ILE A 95 10.17 1.32 -12.02
CA ILE A 95 10.19 1.12 -13.47
C ILE A 95 10.66 -0.30 -13.83
N ASN A 96 11.48 -0.91 -13.00
CA ASN A 96 12.00 -2.27 -13.20
C ASN A 96 11.06 -3.38 -12.73
N LEU A 97 9.90 -3.04 -12.15
CA LEU A 97 8.95 -4.04 -11.69
C LEU A 97 8.11 -4.57 -12.86
N ASP A 98 8.04 -5.88 -12.95
CA ASP A 98 7.33 -6.60 -14.02
C ASP A 98 5.82 -6.36 -13.96
N GLU A 99 5.25 -5.85 -15.07
CA GLU A 99 3.82 -5.55 -15.18
C GLU A 99 2.94 -6.80 -15.21
N GLU A 100 3.45 -7.92 -15.75
CA GLU A 100 2.69 -9.17 -15.77
C GLU A 100 2.52 -9.74 -14.36
N THR A 101 3.56 -9.63 -13.55
CA THR A 101 3.48 -9.97 -12.12
C THR A 101 2.45 -9.09 -11.40
N GLU A 102 2.42 -7.79 -11.67
CA GLU A 102 1.42 -6.88 -11.07
C GLU A 102 -0.01 -7.27 -11.50
N ARG A 103 -0.22 -7.54 -12.79
CA ARG A 103 -1.50 -8.00 -13.33
C ARG A 103 -1.92 -9.34 -12.70
N SER A 104 -1.02 -10.32 -12.62
CA SER A 104 -1.28 -11.62 -11.99
C SER A 104 -1.72 -11.47 -10.53
N ASN A 105 -1.04 -10.61 -9.78
CA ASN A 105 -1.38 -10.30 -8.39
C ASN A 105 -2.74 -9.61 -8.26
N ALA A 106 -3.06 -8.68 -9.17
CA ALA A 106 -4.37 -8.05 -9.23
C ALA A 106 -5.48 -9.06 -9.52
N ILE A 107 -5.28 -10.01 -10.44
CA ILE A 107 -6.23 -11.09 -10.75
C ILE A 107 -6.47 -11.97 -9.51
N LYS A 108 -5.40 -12.39 -8.82
CA LYS A 108 -5.52 -13.19 -7.58
C LYS A 108 -6.34 -12.46 -6.51
N LEU A 109 -6.11 -11.16 -6.35
CA LEU A 109 -6.88 -10.34 -5.42
C LEU A 109 -8.33 -10.20 -5.87
N ALA A 110 -8.56 -9.90 -7.15
CA ALA A 110 -9.88 -9.72 -7.71
C ALA A 110 -10.76 -10.96 -7.52
N ARG A 111 -10.24 -12.16 -7.81
CA ARG A 111 -10.96 -13.44 -7.57
C ARG A 111 -11.38 -13.61 -6.11
N ARG A 112 -10.58 -13.17 -5.14
CA ARG A 112 -10.97 -13.20 -3.72
C ARG A 112 -12.08 -12.19 -3.40
N LEU A 113 -12.06 -11.04 -4.08
CA LEU A 113 -13.03 -9.97 -3.86
C LEU A 113 -14.40 -10.30 -4.47
N THR A 114 -14.51 -11.10 -5.54
CA THR A 114 -15.78 -11.46 -6.18
C THR A 114 -16.76 -12.10 -5.21
N HIS A 115 -16.29 -12.94 -4.28
CA HIS A 115 -17.15 -13.56 -3.27
C HIS A 115 -17.91 -12.54 -2.40
N SER A 116 -17.33 -11.36 -2.17
CA SER A 116 -17.93 -10.33 -1.32
C SER A 116 -18.91 -9.40 -2.05
N ILE A 117 -19.00 -9.53 -3.38
CA ILE A 117 -19.82 -8.65 -4.24
C ILE A 117 -20.83 -9.41 -5.11
N LYS A 118 -20.91 -10.72 -4.99
CA LYS A 118 -21.73 -11.61 -5.82
C LYS A 118 -23.23 -11.30 -5.80
N GLU A 119 -23.70 -10.59 -4.78
CA GLU A 119 -25.12 -10.22 -4.64
C GLU A 119 -25.51 -8.97 -5.45
N GLN A 120 -24.56 -8.33 -6.10
CA GLN A 120 -24.77 -7.14 -6.94
C GLN A 120 -25.03 -7.56 -8.39
N SER A 121 -25.64 -6.66 -9.19
CA SER A 121 -25.73 -6.87 -10.63
C SER A 121 -24.33 -6.91 -11.25
N SER A 122 -24.19 -7.58 -12.40
CA SER A 122 -22.90 -7.76 -13.10
C SER A 122 -22.18 -6.43 -13.33
N ARG A 123 -22.93 -5.38 -13.70
CA ARG A 123 -22.40 -4.03 -13.88
C ARG A 123 -21.85 -3.45 -12.56
N MET A 124 -22.60 -3.60 -11.47
CA MET A 124 -22.20 -3.11 -10.15
C MET A 124 -21.02 -3.91 -9.59
N GLN A 125 -20.97 -5.22 -9.84
CA GLN A 125 -19.84 -6.06 -9.48
C GLN A 125 -18.56 -5.54 -10.12
N ARG A 126 -18.55 -5.27 -11.45
CA ARG A 126 -17.40 -4.73 -12.17
C ARG A 126 -16.94 -3.39 -11.60
N GLN A 127 -17.88 -2.46 -11.43
CA GLN A 127 -17.56 -1.13 -10.87
C GLN A 127 -16.99 -1.23 -9.45
N THR A 128 -17.59 -2.07 -8.61
CA THR A 128 -17.12 -2.29 -7.23
C THR A 128 -15.74 -2.93 -7.22
N LEU A 129 -15.47 -3.88 -8.13
CA LEU A 129 -14.18 -4.53 -8.25
C LEU A 129 -13.08 -3.55 -8.65
N VAL A 130 -13.33 -2.70 -9.66
CA VAL A 130 -12.40 -1.62 -10.06
C VAL A 130 -12.10 -0.72 -8.87
N ASN A 131 -13.13 -0.22 -8.18
CA ASN A 131 -12.95 0.68 -7.05
C ASN A 131 -12.13 0.02 -5.91
N LYS A 132 -12.39 -1.25 -5.61
CA LYS A 132 -11.65 -2.00 -4.59
C LYS A 132 -10.19 -2.20 -4.98
N LEU A 133 -9.89 -2.53 -6.24
CA LEU A 133 -8.52 -2.70 -6.72
C LEU A 133 -7.75 -1.38 -6.70
N VAL A 134 -8.37 -0.27 -7.15
CA VAL A 134 -7.76 1.07 -7.08
C VAL A 134 -7.50 1.47 -5.62
N THR A 135 -8.45 1.24 -4.72
CA THR A 135 -8.25 1.50 -3.28
C THR A 135 -7.11 0.66 -2.69
N LYS A 136 -6.83 -0.51 -3.26
CA LYS A 136 -5.69 -1.36 -2.89
C LYS A 136 -4.37 -0.91 -3.52
N GLY A 137 -4.38 0.13 -4.37
CA GLY A 137 -3.20 0.74 -4.95
C GLY A 137 -2.81 0.21 -6.33
N TYR A 138 -3.67 -0.54 -7.00
CA TYR A 138 -3.50 -0.86 -8.43
C TYR A 138 -3.89 0.35 -9.28
N SER A 139 -3.25 0.52 -10.45
CA SER A 139 -3.64 1.55 -11.39
C SER A 139 -5.07 1.31 -11.90
N PHE A 140 -5.76 2.40 -12.28
CA PHE A 140 -7.11 2.28 -12.87
C PHE A 140 -7.11 1.40 -14.12
N GLU A 141 -6.07 1.50 -14.93
CA GLU A 141 -5.89 0.70 -16.16
C GLU A 141 -5.87 -0.80 -15.83
N ILE A 142 -4.98 -1.23 -14.92
CA ILE A 142 -4.91 -2.63 -14.48
C ILE A 142 -6.22 -3.06 -13.83
N ALA A 143 -6.80 -2.24 -12.98
CA ALA A 143 -8.06 -2.56 -12.30
C ALA A 143 -9.20 -2.79 -13.30
N LYS A 144 -9.30 -1.96 -14.34
CA LYS A 144 -10.28 -2.07 -15.41
C LYS A 144 -10.08 -3.36 -16.22
N GLN A 145 -8.87 -3.57 -16.76
CA GLN A 145 -8.54 -4.76 -17.53
C GLN A 145 -8.80 -6.06 -16.74
N VAL A 146 -8.41 -6.09 -15.47
CA VAL A 146 -8.66 -7.25 -14.61
C VAL A 146 -10.15 -7.46 -14.36
N SER A 147 -10.93 -6.39 -14.13
CA SER A 147 -12.38 -6.52 -13.91
C SER A 147 -13.11 -7.04 -15.17
N GLU A 148 -12.61 -6.75 -16.36
CA GLU A 148 -13.14 -7.24 -17.63
C GLU A 148 -12.75 -8.70 -17.91
N SER A 149 -11.59 -9.14 -17.42
CA SER A 149 -11.07 -10.51 -17.63
C SER A 149 -11.64 -11.54 -16.64
N ILE A 150 -12.29 -11.12 -15.56
CA ILE A 150 -12.86 -12.02 -14.56
C ILE A 150 -14.31 -12.36 -14.90
N GLU A 151 -14.63 -13.66 -14.89
CA GLU A 151 -16.00 -14.13 -14.93
C GLU A 151 -16.73 -13.73 -13.64
N LEU A 152 -17.84 -13.03 -13.80
CA LEU A 152 -18.72 -12.63 -12.72
C LEU A 152 -20.04 -13.41 -12.80
N GLU A 153 -20.64 -13.69 -11.67
CA GLU A 153 -21.96 -14.32 -11.63
C GLU A 153 -23.00 -13.36 -12.23
N GLU A 154 -23.78 -13.84 -13.19
CA GLU A 154 -24.88 -13.08 -13.77
C GLU A 154 -26.12 -13.19 -12.85
N ASN A 155 -26.28 -12.20 -12.00
CA ASN A 155 -27.37 -12.14 -11.00
C ASN A 155 -28.26 -10.90 -11.19
N ASP A 156 -28.39 -10.42 -12.42
CA ASP A 156 -29.03 -9.13 -12.68
C ASP A 156 -30.51 -9.13 -12.25
N ASP A 157 -31.27 -10.20 -12.51
CA ASP A 157 -32.66 -10.31 -12.09
C ASP A 157 -32.82 -10.40 -10.56
N GLU A 158 -32.01 -11.20 -9.89
CA GLU A 158 -32.00 -11.29 -8.43
C GLU A 158 -31.53 -9.98 -7.77
N ALA A 159 -30.54 -9.31 -8.32
CA ALA A 159 -30.07 -8.02 -7.83
C ALA A 159 -31.16 -6.94 -7.97
N LEU A 160 -31.92 -6.96 -9.07
CA LEU A 160 -33.05 -6.07 -9.28
C LEU A 160 -34.15 -6.32 -8.22
N GLN A 161 -34.53 -7.58 -7.99
CA GLN A 161 -35.53 -7.95 -6.97
C GLN A 161 -35.12 -7.54 -5.56
N ARG A 162 -33.83 -7.74 -5.20
CA ARG A 162 -33.28 -7.27 -3.91
C ARG A 162 -33.33 -5.76 -3.77
N THR A 163 -33.00 -5.02 -4.84
CA THR A 163 -33.05 -3.55 -4.87
C THR A 163 -34.48 -3.04 -4.69
N ILE A 164 -35.46 -3.64 -5.38
CA ILE A 164 -36.90 -3.33 -5.24
C ILE A 164 -37.37 -3.62 -3.82
N ALA A 165 -36.99 -4.77 -3.25
CA ALA A 165 -37.38 -5.13 -1.88
C ALA A 165 -36.80 -4.15 -0.84
N LYS A 166 -35.53 -3.71 -1.02
CA LYS A 166 -34.89 -2.71 -0.16
C LYS A 166 -35.60 -1.35 -0.28
N ALA A 167 -35.90 -0.91 -1.49
CA ALA A 167 -36.65 0.33 -1.72
C ALA A 167 -38.03 0.29 -1.04
N LYS A 168 -38.78 -0.78 -1.21
CA LYS A 168 -40.09 -0.96 -0.55
C LYS A 168 -40.01 -0.88 0.99
N ARG A 169 -38.96 -1.48 1.59
CA ARG A 169 -38.75 -1.39 3.04
C ARG A 169 -38.42 0.06 3.49
N LEU A 170 -37.61 0.77 2.74
CA LEU A 170 -37.29 2.17 3.02
C LEU A 170 -38.56 3.04 2.91
N TYR A 171 -39.37 2.91 1.86
CA TYR A 171 -40.63 3.63 1.72
C TYR A 171 -41.57 3.33 2.87
N ALA A 172 -41.71 2.07 3.28
CA ALA A 172 -42.54 1.69 4.40
C ALA A 172 -42.12 2.32 5.74
N THR A 173 -40.85 2.61 5.93
CA THR A 173 -40.34 3.32 7.12
C THR A 173 -40.62 4.82 7.09
N PHE A 174 -40.73 5.44 5.90
CA PHE A 174 -41.07 6.84 5.73
C PHE A 174 -42.57 7.11 5.89
N ASP A 175 -43.42 6.11 5.57
CA ASP A 175 -44.87 6.22 5.59
C ASP A 175 -45.50 5.93 6.98
N GLN A 176 -44.69 5.64 8.00
CA GLN A 176 -45.18 5.51 9.36
C GLN A 176 -45.44 6.91 9.97
N PRO A 177 -46.70 7.25 10.31
CA PRO A 177 -46.98 8.50 11.01
C PRO A 177 -46.21 8.50 12.32
N LYS A 178 -45.50 9.60 12.59
CA LYS A 178 -44.81 9.82 13.87
C LYS A 178 -45.82 9.60 14.98
N ARG A 179 -45.73 8.47 15.70
CA ARG A 179 -46.53 8.25 16.92
C ARG A 179 -46.13 9.36 17.89
N ASN A 180 -47.06 10.29 18.10
CA ASN A 180 -46.91 11.33 19.11
C ASN A 180 -46.64 10.64 20.45
N GLN A 181 -45.44 10.84 20.97
CA GLN A 181 -45.16 10.59 22.37
C GLN A 181 -45.90 11.65 23.17
N LYS A 182 -46.96 11.23 23.87
CA LYS A 182 -47.56 11.98 24.98
C LYS A 182 -46.75 11.70 26.26
#